data_9aec321efa741e1946584d5685e2f061
#
_entry.id   9aec321efa741e1946584d5685e2f061
#
_cell.length_a   1.000
_cell.length_b   1.000
_cell.length_c   1.000
_cell.angle_alpha   90.00
_cell.angle_beta   90.00
_cell.angle_gamma   90.00
#
_symmetry.space_group_name_H-M   'P 1'
#
loop_
_entity.id
_entity.type
_entity.pdbx_description
1 polymer ?
#
loop_
_entity_poly.entity_id
_entity_poly.type
_entity_poly.pdbx_seq_one_letter_code
_entity_poly.pdbx_strand_id
1 'polypeptide(L)'
;MSILLSPAERRALKRAVGLLDLNWTRFAASVAIGSLGLGSALGLSTVAAWMIARASQVPDVVALGVAPVAVRLFGISRSVLRYCERLLSHDTALRGMSALRAHLYERLATSRADTVVGLRRGDVLARVGADVDAVGDLVVRSYLPMAVAACVGSATSIGMALIHPASGLILAACLLLAGMVGPLVTARAARASELARQGHATDLSAIVLTALEGGDELSVSGRLPRLMDELAGLEARLSSARDRGARPAAMAAAVDTAAMGLAVVGALLVGGQAVITGDLAPVWLAVIVLVPLAAFEVTSALGPATVQLVTSAGAAARIVELTDRADQADRAEAPRAAAPDPEPLPALSDGGPRLRARGLAVGWPDGPVVAEGIDLDLAPGDRLAVTGPSGVGKTTLLATLAGLLEPKGGELTPDG
;
A
#
# COMPACT_ATOMS: atom_id res chain seq x y z
N MET A 1 2.14 -1.24 -16.23
CA MET A 1 1.00 -1.09 -15.30
C MET A 1 -0.31 -1.69 -15.80
N SER A 2 -0.61 -1.66 -17.10
CA SER A 2 -1.84 -2.26 -17.66
C SER A 2 -1.96 -3.78 -17.50
N ILE A 3 -0.83 -4.48 -17.39
CA ILE A 3 -0.75 -5.94 -17.26
C ILE A 3 -0.80 -6.39 -15.79
N LEU A 4 -0.47 -5.52 -14.86
CA LEU A 4 -0.33 -5.82 -13.43
C LEU A 4 -1.60 -5.58 -12.61
N LEU A 5 -2.44 -4.64 -13.00
CA LEU A 5 -3.65 -4.22 -12.26
C LEU A 5 -4.90 -4.30 -13.14
N SER A 6 -6.03 -4.72 -12.56
CA SER A 6 -7.33 -4.65 -13.22
C SER A 6 -7.74 -3.20 -13.51
N PRO A 7 -8.66 -2.96 -14.46
CA PRO A 7 -9.15 -1.60 -14.73
C PRO A 7 -9.81 -0.93 -13.52
N ALA A 8 -10.46 -1.71 -12.66
CA ALA A 8 -11.08 -1.22 -11.43
C ALA A 8 -10.03 -0.82 -10.39
N GLU A 9 -9.04 -1.68 -10.12
CA GLU A 9 -7.94 -1.39 -9.20
C GLU A 9 -7.13 -0.16 -9.63
N ARG A 10 -6.88 0.01 -10.93
CA ARG A 10 -6.19 1.21 -11.45
C ARG A 10 -6.96 2.48 -11.20
N ARG A 11 -8.28 2.45 -11.37
CA ARG A 11 -9.15 3.62 -11.09
C ARG A 11 -9.15 3.92 -9.61
N ALA A 12 -9.31 2.91 -8.76
CA ALA A 12 -9.27 3.07 -7.31
C ALA A 12 -7.92 3.60 -6.83
N LEU A 13 -6.81 3.05 -7.34
CA LEU A 13 -5.47 3.50 -7.01
C LEU A 13 -5.24 4.97 -7.43
N LYS A 14 -5.69 5.35 -8.62
CA LYS A 14 -5.58 6.74 -9.09
C LYS A 14 -6.39 7.70 -8.22
N ARG A 15 -7.60 7.32 -7.79
CA ARG A 15 -8.41 8.12 -6.86
C ARG A 15 -7.75 8.24 -5.50
N ALA A 16 -7.30 7.13 -4.90
CA ALA A 16 -6.64 7.12 -3.61
C ALA A 16 -5.33 7.93 -3.61
N VAL A 17 -4.52 7.84 -4.67
CA VAL A 17 -3.31 8.67 -4.85
C VAL A 17 -3.67 10.15 -4.97
N GLY A 18 -4.79 10.48 -5.62
CA GLY A 18 -5.30 11.87 -5.66
C GLY A 18 -5.64 12.43 -4.29
N LEU A 19 -6.14 11.58 -3.38
CA LEU A 19 -6.48 11.95 -2.00
C LEU A 19 -5.26 12.06 -1.07
N LEU A 20 -4.10 11.54 -1.47
CA LEU A 20 -2.85 11.68 -0.71
C LEU A 20 -2.27 13.11 -0.77
N ASP A 21 -2.79 13.98 -1.63
CA ASP A 21 -2.27 15.34 -1.86
C ASP A 21 -0.73 15.38 -2.00
N LEU A 22 -0.21 14.50 -2.88
CA LEU A 22 1.22 14.33 -3.06
C LEU A 22 1.88 15.56 -3.67
N ASN A 23 2.89 16.06 -2.99
CA ASN A 23 3.76 17.09 -3.56
C ASN A 23 4.72 16.48 -4.59
N TRP A 24 4.36 16.58 -5.87
CA TRP A 24 5.12 16.02 -6.98
C TRP A 24 6.54 16.56 -7.11
N THR A 25 6.79 17.80 -6.67
CA THR A 25 8.14 18.38 -6.68
C THR A 25 9.04 17.69 -5.67
N ARG A 26 8.51 17.38 -4.47
CA ARG A 26 9.25 16.59 -3.46
C ARG A 26 9.47 15.15 -3.91
N PHE A 27 8.48 14.54 -4.55
CA PHE A 27 8.63 13.21 -5.14
C PHE A 27 9.72 13.20 -6.21
N ALA A 28 9.72 14.16 -7.15
CA ALA A 28 10.75 14.29 -8.18
C ALA A 28 12.15 14.51 -7.56
N ALA A 29 12.26 15.33 -6.51
CA ALA A 29 13.50 15.51 -5.76
C ALA A 29 13.97 14.20 -5.10
N SER A 30 13.05 13.40 -4.53
CA SER A 30 13.38 12.07 -3.97
C SER A 30 13.90 11.13 -5.05
N VAL A 31 13.29 11.12 -6.25
CA VAL A 31 13.76 10.34 -7.41
C VAL A 31 15.14 10.81 -7.85
N ALA A 32 15.38 12.11 -7.93
CA ALA A 32 16.68 12.65 -8.32
C ALA A 32 17.78 12.28 -7.31
N ILE A 33 17.51 12.48 -6.00
CA ILE A 33 18.48 12.15 -4.94
C ILE A 33 18.73 10.64 -4.89
N GLY A 34 17.69 9.80 -5.00
CA GLY A 34 17.80 8.35 -5.06
C GLY A 34 18.60 7.87 -6.27
N SER A 35 18.36 8.49 -7.44
CA SER A 35 19.10 8.20 -8.67
C SER A 35 20.57 8.62 -8.56
N LEU A 36 20.88 9.77 -7.94
CA LEU A 36 22.25 10.18 -7.66
C LEU A 36 22.93 9.27 -6.65
N GLY A 37 22.20 8.79 -5.63
CA GLY A 37 22.71 7.86 -4.63
C GLY A 37 23.11 6.52 -5.24
N LEU A 38 22.24 5.92 -6.05
CA LEU A 38 22.49 4.67 -6.76
C LEU A 38 23.49 4.86 -7.90
N GLY A 39 23.43 6.01 -8.62
CA GLY A 39 24.42 6.42 -9.59
C GLY A 39 25.83 6.58 -8.98
N SER A 40 25.92 7.04 -7.73
CA SER A 40 27.20 7.06 -7.00
C SER A 40 27.74 5.66 -6.72
N ALA A 41 26.89 4.67 -6.42
CA ALA A 41 27.32 3.27 -6.29
C ALA A 41 27.84 2.71 -7.61
N LEU A 42 27.19 3.02 -8.73
CA LEU A 42 27.64 2.67 -10.08
C LEU A 42 28.94 3.40 -10.44
N GLY A 43 29.03 4.69 -10.15
CA GLY A 43 30.25 5.49 -10.35
C GLY A 43 31.45 4.93 -9.56
N LEU A 44 31.21 4.52 -8.32
CA LEU A 44 32.22 3.83 -7.50
C LEU A 44 32.73 2.56 -8.19
N SER A 45 31.85 1.69 -8.64
CA SER A 45 32.20 0.45 -9.34
C SER A 45 32.91 0.73 -10.67
N THR A 46 32.44 1.70 -11.42
CA THR A 46 33.03 2.12 -12.70
C THR A 46 34.47 2.63 -12.54
N VAL A 47 34.68 3.56 -11.60
CA VAL A 47 36.00 4.14 -11.34
C VAL A 47 36.93 3.10 -10.74
N ALA A 48 36.46 2.23 -9.84
CA ALA A 48 37.25 1.14 -9.29
C ALA A 48 37.70 0.15 -10.37
N ALA A 49 36.80 -0.26 -11.26
CA ALA A 49 37.12 -1.12 -12.38
C ALA A 49 38.16 -0.50 -13.32
N TRP A 50 37.96 0.77 -13.67
CA TRP A 50 38.92 1.53 -14.51
C TRP A 50 40.26 1.64 -13.81
N MET A 51 40.29 1.98 -12.52
CA MET A 51 41.51 2.15 -11.76
C MET A 51 42.33 0.84 -11.65
N ILE A 52 41.66 -0.29 -11.39
CA ILE A 52 42.31 -1.61 -11.32
C ILE A 52 42.95 -1.98 -12.68
N ALA A 53 42.18 -1.80 -13.76
CA ALA A 53 42.67 -2.07 -15.09
C ALA A 53 43.81 -1.12 -15.52
N ARG A 54 43.73 0.16 -15.12
CA ARG A 54 44.80 1.12 -15.42
C ARG A 54 46.07 0.84 -14.62
N ALA A 55 45.94 0.48 -13.35
CA ALA A 55 47.05 0.12 -12.47
C ALA A 55 47.86 -1.10 -12.98
N SER A 56 47.22 -2.03 -13.66
CA SER A 56 47.91 -3.19 -14.27
C SER A 56 48.76 -2.82 -15.49
N GLN A 57 48.50 -1.65 -16.10
CA GLN A 57 49.23 -1.20 -17.31
C GLN A 57 50.34 -0.19 -17.02
N VAL A 58 50.27 0.54 -15.90
CA VAL A 58 51.16 1.62 -15.55
C VAL A 58 51.70 1.42 -14.12
N PRO A 59 53.02 1.25 -13.94
CA PRO A 59 53.59 0.99 -12.62
C PRO A 59 53.61 2.20 -11.68
N ASP A 60 53.41 3.42 -12.23
CA ASP A 60 53.45 4.65 -11.41
C ASP A 60 52.09 4.97 -10.79
N VAL A 61 52.01 5.04 -9.47
CA VAL A 61 50.84 5.39 -8.69
C VAL A 61 50.30 6.79 -9.00
N VAL A 62 51.19 7.72 -9.37
CA VAL A 62 50.80 9.09 -9.75
C VAL A 62 49.94 9.12 -11.02
N ALA A 63 50.09 8.12 -11.91
CA ALA A 63 49.30 8.00 -13.12
C ALA A 63 47.82 7.66 -12.86
N LEU A 64 47.46 7.22 -11.65
CA LEU A 64 46.08 7.02 -11.24
C LEU A 64 45.34 8.33 -10.91
N GLY A 65 46.10 9.41 -10.67
CA GLY A 65 45.60 10.78 -10.55
C GLY A 65 44.45 10.94 -9.58
N VAL A 66 43.30 11.40 -10.06
CA VAL A 66 42.12 11.76 -9.27
C VAL A 66 41.22 10.54 -8.96
N ALA A 67 41.49 9.37 -9.56
CA ALA A 67 40.60 8.20 -9.41
C ALA A 67 40.42 7.72 -7.95
N PRO A 68 41.47 7.65 -7.07
CA PRO A 68 41.30 7.30 -5.67
C PRO A 68 40.41 8.30 -4.91
N VAL A 69 40.47 9.58 -5.26
CA VAL A 69 39.62 10.63 -4.67
C VAL A 69 38.18 10.45 -5.13
N ALA A 70 37.93 10.13 -6.41
CA ALA A 70 36.61 9.86 -6.96
C ALA A 70 35.98 8.62 -6.28
N VAL A 71 36.74 7.55 -6.06
CA VAL A 71 36.28 6.36 -5.33
C VAL A 71 35.79 6.75 -3.93
N ARG A 72 36.57 7.57 -3.22
CA ARG A 72 36.21 8.06 -1.88
C ARG A 72 34.96 8.94 -1.92
N LEU A 73 34.89 9.86 -2.89
CA LEU A 73 33.73 10.73 -3.10
C LEU A 73 32.45 9.92 -3.34
N PHE A 74 32.46 8.99 -4.27
CA PHE A 74 31.31 8.14 -4.56
C PHE A 74 30.91 7.24 -3.40
N GLY A 75 31.91 6.71 -2.66
CA GLY A 75 31.67 5.89 -1.46
C GLY A 75 30.93 6.65 -0.36
N ILE A 76 31.29 7.91 -0.11
CA ILE A 76 30.60 8.77 0.86
C ILE A 76 29.23 9.22 0.30
N SER A 77 29.20 9.68 -0.95
CA SER A 77 28.01 10.23 -1.59
C SER A 77 26.86 9.21 -1.62
N ARG A 78 27.13 7.92 -1.94
CA ARG A 78 26.08 6.89 -1.96
C ARG A 78 25.35 6.76 -0.62
N SER A 79 26.06 6.88 0.50
CA SER A 79 25.49 6.74 1.84
C SER A 79 24.71 7.98 2.26
N VAL A 80 25.30 9.17 2.03
CA VAL A 80 24.67 10.46 2.33
C VAL A 80 23.40 10.67 1.50
N LEU A 81 23.47 10.44 0.19
CA LEU A 81 22.33 10.62 -0.70
C LEU A 81 21.21 9.61 -0.40
N ARG A 82 21.53 8.36 -0.06
CA ARG A 82 20.53 7.37 0.37
C ARG A 82 19.83 7.80 1.66
N TYR A 83 20.56 8.41 2.58
CA TYR A 83 19.98 8.95 3.82
C TYR A 83 19.05 10.15 3.52
N CYS A 84 19.50 11.10 2.72
CA CYS A 84 18.70 12.26 2.31
C CYS A 84 17.43 11.84 1.54
N GLU A 85 17.56 10.86 0.63
CA GLU A 85 16.42 10.30 -0.11
C GLU A 85 15.39 9.71 0.86
N ARG A 86 15.84 8.88 1.82
CA ARG A 86 14.96 8.26 2.80
C ARG A 86 14.23 9.29 3.66
N LEU A 87 14.90 10.34 4.11
CA LEU A 87 14.26 11.41 4.86
C LEU A 87 13.17 12.11 4.05
N LEU A 88 13.49 12.48 2.80
CA LEU A 88 12.57 13.22 1.95
C LEU A 88 11.37 12.37 1.50
N SER A 89 11.62 11.11 1.15
CA SER A 89 10.58 10.18 0.70
C SER A 89 9.61 9.84 1.83
N HIS A 90 10.12 9.56 3.05
CA HIS A 90 9.28 9.27 4.21
C HIS A 90 8.49 10.50 4.68
N ASP A 91 9.09 11.71 4.72
CA ASP A 91 8.36 12.93 5.03
C ASP A 91 7.20 13.16 4.04
N THR A 92 7.45 12.91 2.75
CA THR A 92 6.42 13.04 1.71
C THR A 92 5.29 12.03 1.90
N ALA A 93 5.61 10.76 2.20
CA ALA A 93 4.61 9.72 2.42
C ALA A 93 3.79 9.96 3.70
N LEU A 94 4.45 10.30 4.81
CA LEU A 94 3.76 10.56 6.08
C LEU A 94 2.78 11.73 6.00
N ARG A 95 3.14 12.81 5.30
CA ARG A 95 2.21 13.92 5.03
C ARG A 95 1.03 13.47 4.20
N GLY A 96 1.26 12.67 3.15
CA GLY A 96 0.19 12.12 2.33
C GLY A 96 -0.75 11.20 3.12
N MET A 97 -0.20 10.32 3.98
CA MET A 97 -1.00 9.47 4.86
C MET A 97 -1.86 10.30 5.83
N SER A 98 -1.30 11.37 6.40
CA SER A 98 -2.03 12.28 7.30
C SER A 98 -3.18 12.97 6.56
N ALA A 99 -2.95 13.46 5.34
CA ALA A 99 -3.99 14.08 4.50
C ALA A 99 -5.10 13.09 4.15
N LEU A 100 -4.73 11.86 3.74
CA LEU A 100 -5.71 10.81 3.42
C LEU A 100 -6.54 10.41 4.65
N ARG A 101 -5.92 10.28 5.83
CA ARG A 101 -6.65 9.99 7.08
C ARG A 101 -7.63 11.11 7.44
N ALA A 102 -7.18 12.37 7.37
CA ALA A 102 -8.04 13.52 7.65
C ALA A 102 -9.24 13.54 6.70
N HIS A 103 -9.02 13.33 5.40
CA HIS A 103 -10.08 13.29 4.40
C HIS A 103 -11.08 12.15 4.65
N LEU A 104 -10.59 10.94 4.98
CA LEU A 104 -11.46 9.81 5.32
C LEU A 104 -12.28 10.07 6.59
N TYR A 105 -11.63 10.65 7.61
CA TYR A 105 -12.30 10.99 8.87
C TYR A 105 -13.41 12.02 8.64
N GLU A 106 -13.12 13.11 7.92
CA GLU A 106 -14.08 14.15 7.58
C GLU A 106 -15.25 13.57 6.79
N ARG A 107 -14.95 12.71 5.81
CA ARG A 107 -15.97 12.08 4.99
C ARG A 107 -16.87 11.15 5.77
N LEU A 108 -16.33 10.35 6.68
CA LEU A 108 -17.09 9.46 7.55
C LEU A 108 -17.89 10.22 8.61
N ALA A 109 -17.34 11.31 9.14
CA ALA A 109 -18.01 12.14 10.15
C ALA A 109 -19.21 12.92 9.57
N THR A 110 -19.13 13.29 8.28
CA THR A 110 -20.22 13.98 7.58
C THR A 110 -21.22 13.02 6.92
N SER A 111 -20.91 11.72 6.85
CA SER A 111 -21.83 10.71 6.32
C SER A 111 -22.90 10.33 7.35
N ARG A 112 -24.00 9.75 6.86
CA ARG A 112 -25.12 9.30 7.70
C ARG A 112 -24.68 8.31 8.77
N ALA A 113 -25.27 8.43 9.94
CA ALA A 113 -24.98 7.55 11.08
C ALA A 113 -25.26 6.07 10.77
N ASP A 114 -26.30 5.76 9.99
CA ASP A 114 -26.66 4.40 9.59
C ASP A 114 -25.57 3.74 8.72
N THR A 115 -24.92 4.50 7.83
CA THR A 115 -23.80 4.02 7.01
C THR A 115 -22.62 3.60 7.89
N VAL A 116 -22.31 4.39 8.92
CA VAL A 116 -21.18 4.12 9.83
C VAL A 116 -21.52 3.01 10.83
N VAL A 117 -22.73 3.01 11.39
CA VAL A 117 -23.17 1.99 12.38
C VAL A 117 -23.37 0.62 11.74
N GLY A 118 -23.73 0.56 10.44
CA GLY A 118 -23.81 -0.68 9.66
C GLY A 118 -22.46 -1.33 9.38
N LEU A 119 -21.34 -0.59 9.50
CA LEU A 119 -19.99 -1.11 9.33
C LEU A 119 -19.51 -1.80 10.63
N ARG A 120 -18.84 -2.94 10.48
CA ARG A 120 -18.15 -3.55 11.62
C ARG A 120 -17.04 -2.61 12.10
N ARG A 121 -17.01 -2.30 13.40
CA ARG A 121 -16.01 -1.39 14.00
C ARG A 121 -14.58 -1.76 13.61
N GLY A 122 -14.27 -3.06 13.54
CA GLY A 122 -12.96 -3.56 13.11
C GLY A 122 -12.62 -3.22 11.66
N ASP A 123 -13.59 -3.24 10.75
CA ASP A 123 -13.39 -2.91 9.33
C ASP A 123 -13.05 -1.42 9.14
N VAL A 124 -13.74 -0.53 9.84
CA VAL A 124 -13.46 0.91 9.78
C VAL A 124 -12.05 1.20 10.30
N LEU A 125 -11.70 0.61 11.44
CA LEU A 125 -10.38 0.80 12.05
C LEU A 125 -9.26 0.26 11.14
N ALA A 126 -9.47 -0.90 10.51
CA ALA A 126 -8.51 -1.47 9.57
C ALA A 126 -8.33 -0.59 8.33
N ARG A 127 -9.42 -0.01 7.80
CA ARG A 127 -9.38 0.85 6.60
C ARG A 127 -8.72 2.20 6.86
N VAL A 128 -9.02 2.84 8.00
CA VAL A 128 -8.40 4.11 8.39
C VAL A 128 -6.95 3.93 8.86
N GLY A 129 -6.60 2.75 9.38
CA GLY A 129 -5.25 2.38 9.79
C GLY A 129 -4.45 1.75 8.65
N ALA A 130 -4.47 0.42 8.59
CA ALA A 130 -3.59 -0.38 7.74
C ALA A 130 -3.75 -0.12 6.24
N ASP A 131 -4.97 0.16 5.75
CA ASP A 131 -5.18 0.44 4.32
C ASP A 131 -4.62 1.81 3.93
N VAL A 132 -4.75 2.83 4.78
CA VAL A 132 -4.12 4.14 4.55
C VAL A 132 -2.60 4.02 4.54
N ASP A 133 -2.02 3.26 5.47
CA ASP A 133 -0.59 3.00 5.51
C ASP A 133 -0.11 2.28 4.25
N ALA A 134 -0.86 1.27 3.79
CA ALA A 134 -0.55 0.55 2.55
C ALA A 134 -0.59 1.44 1.30
N VAL A 135 -1.52 2.41 1.25
CA VAL A 135 -1.59 3.39 0.13
C VAL A 135 -0.45 4.41 0.24
N GLY A 136 -0.09 4.85 1.44
CA GLY A 136 1.07 5.73 1.63
C GLY A 136 2.40 5.05 1.27
N ASP A 137 2.57 3.80 1.64
CA ASP A 137 3.73 2.96 1.31
C ASP A 137 3.93 2.78 -0.21
N LEU A 138 2.87 2.93 -1.01
CA LEU A 138 2.95 2.90 -2.48
C LEU A 138 4.00 3.88 -3.00
N VAL A 139 4.04 5.08 -2.45
CA VAL A 139 4.92 6.16 -2.91
C VAL A 139 6.38 5.79 -2.69
N VAL A 140 6.72 5.37 -1.47
CA VAL A 140 8.10 5.10 -1.05
C VAL A 140 8.58 3.72 -1.50
N ARG A 141 7.70 2.71 -1.39
CA ARG A 141 8.11 1.31 -1.61
C ARG A 141 7.80 0.76 -3.00
N SER A 142 7.04 1.53 -3.83
CA SER A 142 6.72 1.11 -5.19
C SER A 142 7.10 2.14 -6.24
N TYR A 143 6.49 3.32 -6.24
CA TYR A 143 6.71 4.33 -7.29
C TYR A 143 8.14 4.86 -7.28
N LEU A 144 8.70 5.16 -6.12
CA LEU A 144 10.06 5.69 -6.00
C LEU A 144 11.11 4.69 -6.51
N PRO A 145 11.17 3.42 -6.05
CA PRO A 145 12.12 2.45 -6.57
C PRO A 145 11.98 2.20 -8.07
N MET A 146 10.73 2.14 -8.58
CA MET A 146 10.50 1.97 -10.02
C MET A 146 11.01 3.15 -10.85
N ALA A 147 10.79 4.39 -10.37
CA ALA A 147 11.27 5.59 -11.04
C ALA A 147 12.80 5.68 -11.02
N VAL A 148 13.42 5.43 -9.86
CA VAL A 148 14.89 5.38 -9.71
C VAL A 148 15.49 4.31 -10.61
N ALA A 149 14.87 3.11 -10.65
CA ALA A 149 15.31 2.03 -11.52
C ALA A 149 15.26 2.40 -12.99
N ALA A 150 14.21 3.04 -13.45
CA ALA A 150 14.08 3.51 -14.82
C ALA A 150 15.16 4.57 -15.16
N CYS A 151 15.35 5.56 -14.27
CA CYS A 151 16.35 6.62 -14.48
C CYS A 151 17.77 6.06 -14.53
N VAL A 152 18.16 5.28 -13.52
CA VAL A 152 19.54 4.79 -13.38
C VAL A 152 19.84 3.71 -14.41
N GLY A 153 18.88 2.78 -14.65
CA GLY A 153 19.03 1.74 -15.67
C GLY A 153 19.19 2.34 -17.07
N SER A 154 18.40 3.34 -17.41
CA SER A 154 18.52 4.06 -18.70
C SER A 154 19.85 4.81 -18.78
N ALA A 155 20.22 5.58 -17.75
CA ALA A 155 21.47 6.35 -17.75
C ALA A 155 22.70 5.43 -17.85
N THR A 156 22.69 4.28 -17.16
CA THR A 156 23.79 3.31 -17.21
C THR A 156 23.89 2.66 -18.58
N SER A 157 22.75 2.25 -19.16
CA SER A 157 22.72 1.66 -20.51
C SER A 157 23.22 2.63 -21.57
N ILE A 158 22.82 3.91 -21.48
CA ILE A 158 23.30 4.97 -22.37
C ILE A 158 24.79 5.22 -22.18
N GLY A 159 25.25 5.36 -20.91
CA GLY A 159 26.67 5.53 -20.61
C GLY A 159 27.52 4.39 -21.11
N MET A 160 27.05 3.13 -21.00
CA MET A 160 27.71 1.96 -21.55
C MET A 160 27.73 1.98 -23.08
N ALA A 161 26.62 2.39 -23.72
CA ALA A 161 26.52 2.49 -25.19
C ALA A 161 27.46 3.57 -25.78
N LEU A 162 27.74 4.62 -25.03
CA LEU A 162 28.72 5.65 -25.43
C LEU A 162 30.16 5.12 -25.41
N ILE A 163 30.46 4.14 -24.56
CA ILE A 163 31.78 3.46 -24.54
C ILE A 163 31.82 2.41 -25.64
N HIS A 164 30.82 1.51 -25.68
CA HIS A 164 30.70 0.47 -26.69
C HIS A 164 29.23 0.14 -26.97
N PRO A 165 28.69 0.50 -28.15
CA PRO A 165 27.25 0.44 -28.45
C PRO A 165 26.62 -0.94 -28.26
N ALA A 166 27.31 -2.00 -28.69
CA ALA A 166 26.79 -3.36 -28.58
C ALA A 166 26.69 -3.81 -27.11
N SER A 167 27.67 -3.46 -26.28
CA SER A 167 27.62 -3.76 -24.83
C SER A 167 26.51 -3.00 -24.12
N GLY A 168 26.26 -1.75 -24.50
CA GLY A 168 25.15 -0.96 -23.98
C GLY A 168 23.77 -1.53 -24.35
N LEU A 169 23.61 -2.01 -25.58
CA LEU A 169 22.39 -2.68 -26.03
C LEU A 169 22.15 -4.02 -25.29
N ILE A 170 23.18 -4.82 -25.08
CA ILE A 170 23.10 -6.07 -24.31
C ILE A 170 22.65 -5.75 -22.88
N LEU A 171 23.28 -4.76 -22.23
CA LEU A 171 22.91 -4.35 -20.88
C LEU A 171 21.45 -3.88 -20.83
N ALA A 172 21.04 -3.01 -21.75
CA ALA A 172 19.66 -2.51 -21.84
C ALA A 172 18.66 -3.66 -22.01
N ALA A 173 18.92 -4.60 -22.91
CA ALA A 173 18.06 -5.76 -23.15
C ALA A 173 17.94 -6.66 -21.90
N CYS A 174 19.06 -6.94 -21.23
CA CYS A 174 19.07 -7.73 -20.01
C CYS A 174 18.39 -7.02 -18.84
N LEU A 175 18.58 -5.72 -18.65
CA LEU A 175 17.87 -4.92 -17.64
C LEU A 175 16.38 -4.83 -17.93
N LEU A 176 15.96 -4.70 -19.18
CA LEU A 176 14.55 -4.75 -19.57
C LEU A 176 13.95 -6.13 -19.32
N LEU A 177 14.65 -7.20 -19.66
CA LEU A 177 14.20 -8.55 -19.39
C LEU A 177 13.98 -8.77 -17.90
N ALA A 178 14.95 -8.45 -17.06
CA ALA A 178 14.86 -8.58 -15.60
C ALA A 178 13.78 -7.64 -15.03
N GLY A 179 13.75 -6.38 -15.47
CA GLY A 179 12.81 -5.36 -15.01
C GLY A 179 11.35 -5.57 -15.45
N MET A 180 11.10 -6.44 -16.43
CA MET A 180 9.75 -6.80 -16.87
C MET A 180 9.32 -8.18 -16.39
N VAL A 181 10.13 -9.20 -16.59
CA VAL A 181 9.76 -10.59 -16.31
C VAL A 181 9.68 -10.83 -14.79
N GLY A 182 10.67 -10.37 -14.03
CA GLY A 182 10.67 -10.50 -12.57
C GLY A 182 9.42 -9.90 -11.93
N PRO A 183 9.12 -8.62 -12.12
CA PRO A 183 7.92 -7.98 -11.61
C PRO A 183 6.60 -8.62 -12.07
N LEU A 184 6.50 -9.07 -13.32
CA LEU A 184 5.29 -9.75 -13.82
C LEU A 184 5.01 -11.08 -13.11
N VAL A 185 6.04 -11.89 -12.93
CA VAL A 185 5.96 -13.17 -12.21
C VAL A 185 5.60 -12.93 -10.75
N THR A 186 6.29 -11.99 -10.11
CA THR A 186 6.06 -11.63 -8.71
C THR A 186 4.65 -11.06 -8.47
N ALA A 187 4.13 -10.21 -9.37
CA ALA A 187 2.78 -9.66 -9.26
C ALA A 187 1.69 -10.74 -9.33
N ARG A 188 1.84 -11.71 -10.26
CA ARG A 188 0.88 -12.83 -10.37
C ARG A 188 0.87 -13.67 -9.11
N ALA A 189 2.06 -13.94 -8.57
CA ALA A 189 2.20 -14.68 -7.32
C ALA A 189 1.62 -13.92 -6.12
N ALA A 190 1.90 -12.62 -6.01
CA ALA A 190 1.39 -11.76 -4.94
C ALA A 190 -0.13 -11.73 -4.91
N ARG A 191 -0.79 -11.67 -6.07
CA ARG A 191 -2.26 -11.71 -6.15
C ARG A 191 -2.84 -13.02 -5.66
N ALA A 192 -2.29 -14.15 -6.11
CA ALA A 192 -2.75 -15.46 -5.70
C ALA A 192 -2.58 -15.68 -4.20
N SER A 193 -1.48 -15.20 -3.63
CA SER A 193 -1.19 -15.33 -2.20
C SER A 193 -2.01 -14.35 -1.34
N GLU A 194 -2.30 -13.16 -1.82
CA GLU A 194 -3.07 -12.15 -1.07
C GLU A 194 -4.52 -12.61 -0.84
N LEU A 195 -5.19 -13.13 -1.87
CA LEU A 195 -6.54 -13.69 -1.76
C LEU A 195 -6.61 -14.86 -0.77
N ALA A 196 -5.62 -15.77 -0.81
CA ALA A 196 -5.54 -16.88 0.13
C ALA A 196 -5.23 -16.44 1.55
N ARG A 197 -4.38 -15.42 1.72
CA ARG A 197 -3.97 -14.90 3.03
C ARG A 197 -5.10 -14.20 3.77
N GLN A 198 -5.95 -13.42 3.08
CA GLN A 198 -7.06 -12.69 3.68
C GLN A 198 -8.08 -13.63 4.34
N GLY A 199 -8.47 -14.73 3.65
CA GLY A 199 -9.38 -15.72 4.24
C GLY A 199 -8.79 -16.40 5.46
N HIS A 200 -7.59 -16.94 5.35
CA HIS A 200 -6.98 -17.72 6.44
C HIS A 200 -6.52 -16.91 7.64
N ALA A 201 -6.13 -15.64 7.47
CA ALA A 201 -5.72 -14.78 8.59
C ALA A 201 -6.90 -14.41 9.50
N THR A 202 -8.09 -14.22 8.92
CA THR A 202 -9.31 -13.95 9.68
C THR A 202 -9.71 -15.18 10.50
N ASP A 203 -9.70 -16.37 9.89
CA ASP A 203 -10.04 -17.62 10.56
C ASP A 203 -9.05 -17.92 11.69
N LEU A 204 -7.74 -17.73 11.44
CA LEU A 204 -6.70 -17.90 12.46
C LEU A 204 -6.92 -16.96 13.66
N SER A 205 -7.18 -15.67 13.39
CA SER A 205 -7.41 -14.70 14.45
C SER A 205 -8.66 -15.03 15.27
N ALA A 206 -9.72 -15.51 14.64
CA ALA A 206 -10.95 -15.92 15.32
C ALA A 206 -10.71 -17.13 16.25
N ILE A 207 -9.98 -18.14 15.76
CA ILE A 207 -9.66 -19.33 16.57
C ILE A 207 -8.75 -18.98 17.76
N VAL A 208 -7.70 -18.17 17.50
CA VAL A 208 -6.79 -17.72 18.56
C VAL A 208 -7.54 -16.91 19.63
N LEU A 209 -8.42 -15.99 19.22
CA LEU A 209 -9.24 -15.21 20.15
C LEU A 209 -10.16 -16.11 20.96
N THR A 210 -10.83 -17.08 20.33
CA THR A 210 -11.68 -18.08 21.01
C THR A 210 -10.87 -18.90 22.02
N ALA A 211 -9.63 -19.28 21.67
CA ALA A 211 -8.75 -20.01 22.57
C ALA A 211 -8.31 -19.18 23.79
N LEU A 212 -8.05 -17.89 23.58
CA LEU A 212 -7.61 -16.97 24.64
C LEU A 212 -8.75 -16.56 25.58
N GLU A 213 -9.93 -16.27 25.03
CA GLU A 213 -11.10 -15.81 25.79
C GLU A 213 -11.82 -16.98 26.50
N GLY A 214 -11.88 -18.16 25.87
CA GLY A 214 -12.58 -19.34 26.36
C GLY A 214 -11.66 -20.46 26.86
N GLY A 215 -10.38 -20.21 27.10
CA GLY A 215 -9.37 -21.23 27.43
C GLY A 215 -9.74 -22.11 28.62
N ASP A 216 -10.24 -21.54 29.70
CA ASP A 216 -10.65 -22.25 30.89
C ASP A 216 -11.86 -23.15 30.61
N GLU A 217 -12.89 -22.63 29.93
CA GLU A 217 -14.08 -23.39 29.56
C GLU A 217 -13.76 -24.52 28.56
N LEU A 218 -12.91 -24.25 27.61
CA LEU A 218 -12.44 -25.23 26.61
C LEU A 218 -11.62 -26.36 27.26
N SER A 219 -10.84 -26.04 28.29
CA SER A 219 -10.08 -27.03 29.07
C SER A 219 -11.00 -27.93 29.87
N VAL A 220 -11.96 -27.35 30.61
CA VAL A 220 -12.92 -28.09 31.43
C VAL A 220 -13.87 -28.93 30.56
N SER A 221 -14.27 -28.44 29.41
CA SER A 221 -15.14 -29.17 28.46
C SER A 221 -14.40 -30.21 27.63
N GLY A 222 -13.07 -30.33 27.73
CA GLY A 222 -12.24 -31.25 26.95
C GLY A 222 -12.16 -30.92 25.46
N ARG A 223 -12.53 -29.69 25.04
CA ARG A 223 -12.55 -29.25 23.67
C ARG A 223 -11.23 -28.61 23.20
N LEU A 224 -10.37 -28.22 24.15
CA LEU A 224 -9.09 -27.55 23.85
C LEU A 224 -8.19 -28.34 22.86
N PRO A 225 -8.02 -29.67 22.98
CA PRO A 225 -7.20 -30.44 22.03
C PRO A 225 -7.71 -30.33 20.59
N ARG A 226 -9.03 -30.41 20.37
CA ARG A 226 -9.61 -30.28 19.03
C ARG A 226 -9.38 -28.90 18.44
N LEU A 227 -9.46 -27.84 19.24
CA LEU A 227 -9.20 -26.47 18.80
C LEU A 227 -7.73 -26.30 18.44
N MET A 228 -6.81 -26.93 19.17
CA MET A 228 -5.37 -26.95 18.85
C MET A 228 -5.07 -27.72 17.55
N ASP A 229 -5.76 -28.80 17.29
CA ASP A 229 -5.63 -29.56 16.02
C ASP A 229 -6.15 -28.72 14.83
N GLU A 230 -7.25 -27.99 15.01
CA GLU A 230 -7.79 -27.09 14.00
C GLU A 230 -6.83 -25.93 13.72
N LEU A 231 -6.25 -25.34 14.76
CA LEU A 231 -5.21 -24.32 14.67
C LEU A 231 -3.99 -24.81 13.89
N ALA A 232 -3.47 -26.00 14.25
CA ALA A 232 -2.35 -26.61 13.56
C ALA A 232 -2.66 -26.88 12.07
N GLY A 233 -3.89 -27.28 11.76
CA GLY A 233 -4.36 -27.48 10.39
C GLY A 233 -4.40 -26.17 9.59
N LEU A 234 -4.85 -25.06 10.20
CA LEU A 234 -4.84 -23.74 9.58
C LEU A 234 -3.42 -23.20 9.37
N GLU A 235 -2.54 -23.36 10.36
CA GLU A 235 -1.14 -22.99 10.24
C GLU A 235 -0.43 -23.75 9.11
N ALA A 236 -0.67 -25.05 8.98
CA ALA A 236 -0.13 -25.87 7.90
C ALA A 236 -0.62 -25.37 6.51
N ARG A 237 -1.90 -25.01 6.38
CA ARG A 237 -2.46 -24.41 5.16
C ARG A 237 -1.83 -23.06 4.85
N LEU A 238 -1.64 -22.22 5.86
CA LEU A 238 -1.00 -20.91 5.73
C LEU A 238 0.46 -21.04 5.29
N SER A 239 1.21 -21.98 5.90
CA SER A 239 2.59 -22.30 5.53
C SER A 239 2.67 -22.79 4.08
N SER A 240 1.82 -23.73 3.68
CA SER A 240 1.79 -24.22 2.30
C SER A 240 1.40 -23.16 1.28
N ALA A 241 0.57 -22.20 1.67
CA ALA A 241 0.24 -21.05 0.82
C ALA A 241 1.43 -20.07 0.68
N ARG A 242 2.19 -19.86 1.76
CA ARG A 242 3.43 -19.07 1.75
C ARG A 242 4.50 -19.72 0.85
N ASP A 243 4.69 -21.04 0.96
CA ASP A 243 5.65 -21.78 0.15
C ASP A 243 5.30 -21.75 -1.34
N ARG A 244 4.01 -21.85 -1.67
CA ARG A 244 3.53 -21.69 -3.06
C ARG A 244 3.78 -20.28 -3.59
N GLY A 245 3.65 -19.25 -2.76
CA GLY A 245 3.97 -17.87 -3.10
C GLY A 245 5.47 -17.57 -3.21
N ALA A 246 6.32 -18.32 -2.47
CA ALA A 246 7.77 -18.14 -2.49
C ALA A 246 8.42 -18.63 -3.80
N ARG A 247 7.88 -19.69 -4.42
CA ARG A 247 8.42 -20.25 -5.68
C ARG A 247 8.50 -19.23 -6.83
N PRO A 248 7.44 -18.48 -7.16
CA PRO A 248 7.51 -17.46 -8.20
C PRO A 248 8.50 -16.32 -7.87
N ALA A 249 8.63 -15.95 -6.59
CA ALA A 249 9.62 -14.96 -6.17
C ALA A 249 11.04 -15.48 -6.38
N ALA A 250 11.30 -16.77 -6.05
CA ALA A 250 12.59 -17.41 -6.32
C ALA A 250 12.87 -17.52 -7.82
N MET A 251 11.86 -17.83 -8.64
CA MET A 251 12.00 -17.82 -10.11
C MET A 251 12.32 -16.43 -10.65
N ALA A 252 11.67 -15.37 -10.14
CA ALA A 252 11.97 -14.01 -10.52
C ALA A 252 13.43 -13.63 -10.18
N ALA A 253 13.92 -14.01 -9.00
CA ALA A 253 15.31 -13.80 -8.59
C ALA A 253 16.29 -14.60 -9.47
N ALA A 254 15.92 -15.82 -9.86
CA ALA A 254 16.73 -16.63 -10.77
C ALA A 254 16.83 -15.98 -12.17
N VAL A 255 15.73 -15.44 -12.69
CA VAL A 255 15.72 -14.70 -13.96
C VAL A 255 16.60 -13.45 -13.87
N ASP A 256 16.52 -12.72 -12.77
CA ASP A 256 17.36 -11.52 -12.54
C ASP A 256 18.85 -11.88 -12.53
N THR A 257 19.24 -12.92 -11.76
CA THR A 257 20.62 -13.41 -11.71
C THR A 257 21.11 -13.96 -13.06
N ALA A 258 20.25 -14.68 -13.78
CA ALA A 258 20.59 -15.19 -15.12
C ALA A 258 20.76 -14.05 -16.14
N ALA A 259 19.90 -13.04 -16.11
CA ALA A 259 20.02 -11.87 -16.96
C ALA A 259 21.29 -11.07 -16.65
N MET A 260 21.66 -10.92 -15.38
CA MET A 260 22.92 -10.32 -14.96
C MET A 260 24.11 -11.11 -15.50
N GLY A 261 24.12 -12.43 -15.33
CA GLY A 261 25.18 -13.30 -15.85
C GLY A 261 25.30 -13.20 -17.38
N LEU A 262 24.16 -13.17 -18.07
CA LEU A 262 24.13 -13.03 -19.53
C LEU A 262 24.67 -11.65 -19.98
N ALA A 263 24.35 -10.58 -19.25
CA ALA A 263 24.89 -9.25 -19.52
C ALA A 263 26.42 -9.20 -19.36
N VAL A 264 26.95 -9.83 -18.31
CA VAL A 264 28.40 -9.89 -18.04
C VAL A 264 29.12 -10.72 -19.13
N VAL A 265 28.61 -11.93 -19.43
CA VAL A 265 29.21 -12.79 -20.45
C VAL A 265 29.12 -12.15 -21.84
N GLY A 266 27.96 -11.57 -22.18
CA GLY A 266 27.77 -10.85 -23.43
C GLY A 266 28.70 -9.66 -23.56
N ALA A 267 28.84 -8.85 -22.49
CA ALA A 267 29.77 -7.74 -22.45
C ALA A 267 31.24 -8.18 -22.60
N LEU A 268 31.62 -9.31 -21.97
CA LEU A 268 32.96 -9.89 -22.07
C LEU A 268 33.26 -10.36 -23.51
N LEU A 269 32.34 -11.07 -24.14
CA LEU A 269 32.52 -11.61 -25.49
C LEU A 269 32.63 -10.48 -26.53
N VAL A 270 31.67 -9.53 -26.50
CA VAL A 270 31.63 -8.45 -27.49
C VAL A 270 32.72 -7.41 -27.22
N GLY A 271 32.94 -7.05 -25.93
CA GLY A 271 34.02 -6.13 -25.54
C GLY A 271 35.40 -6.74 -25.73
N GLY A 272 35.58 -8.04 -25.46
CA GLY A 272 36.81 -8.77 -25.73
C GLY A 272 37.16 -8.79 -27.23
N GLN A 273 36.16 -9.04 -28.07
CA GLN A 273 36.35 -8.94 -29.55
C GLN A 273 36.79 -7.53 -29.99
N ALA A 274 36.13 -6.49 -29.41
CA ALA A 274 36.47 -5.10 -29.72
C ALA A 274 37.90 -4.72 -29.27
N VAL A 275 38.41 -5.31 -28.21
CA VAL A 275 39.82 -5.13 -27.81
C VAL A 275 40.78 -5.83 -28.81
N ILE A 276 40.45 -7.03 -29.29
CA ILE A 276 41.23 -7.78 -30.24
C ILE A 276 41.29 -7.05 -31.62
N THR A 277 40.19 -6.46 -32.05
CA THR A 277 40.12 -5.67 -33.28
C THR A 277 40.73 -4.28 -33.15
N GLY A 278 41.05 -3.83 -31.93
CA GLY A 278 41.62 -2.51 -31.68
C GLY A 278 40.59 -1.39 -31.55
N ASP A 279 39.31 -1.70 -31.58
CA ASP A 279 38.22 -0.70 -31.49
C ASP A 279 37.98 -0.21 -30.05
N LEU A 280 38.51 -0.96 -29.05
CA LEU A 280 38.32 -0.65 -27.64
C LEU A 280 39.66 -0.76 -26.88
N ALA A 281 40.01 0.26 -26.11
CA ALA A 281 41.18 0.19 -25.27
C ALA A 281 40.95 -0.81 -24.10
N PRO A 282 41.94 -1.67 -23.74
CA PRO A 282 41.80 -2.74 -22.76
C PRO A 282 41.29 -2.32 -21.37
N VAL A 283 41.57 -1.07 -20.99
CA VAL A 283 41.07 -0.51 -19.70
C VAL A 283 39.55 -0.44 -19.66
N TRP A 284 38.92 -0.11 -20.80
CA TRP A 284 37.46 -0.01 -20.87
C TRP A 284 36.78 -1.39 -20.84
N LEU A 285 37.47 -2.47 -21.20
CA LEU A 285 36.93 -3.82 -21.09
C LEU A 285 36.57 -4.15 -19.62
N ALA A 286 37.44 -3.79 -18.67
CA ALA A 286 37.12 -4.00 -17.25
C ALA A 286 35.87 -3.24 -16.81
N VAL A 287 35.67 -2.01 -17.30
CA VAL A 287 34.48 -1.21 -17.02
C VAL A 287 33.24 -1.89 -17.61
N ILE A 288 33.29 -2.29 -18.89
CA ILE A 288 32.17 -2.90 -19.62
C ILE A 288 31.73 -4.22 -18.95
N VAL A 289 32.67 -4.99 -18.39
CA VAL A 289 32.38 -6.28 -17.74
C VAL A 289 31.86 -6.11 -16.31
N LEU A 290 32.38 -5.13 -15.55
CA LEU A 290 32.07 -4.98 -14.12
C LEU A 290 30.87 -4.06 -13.86
N VAL A 291 30.57 -3.10 -14.73
CA VAL A 291 29.42 -2.20 -14.57
C VAL A 291 28.09 -2.94 -14.58
N PRO A 292 27.83 -3.96 -15.42
CA PRO A 292 26.59 -4.77 -15.33
C PRO A 292 26.33 -5.33 -13.96
N LEU A 293 27.35 -5.85 -13.24
CA LEU A 293 27.17 -6.39 -11.86
C LEU A 293 26.58 -5.35 -10.89
N ALA A 294 27.06 -4.12 -10.98
CA ALA A 294 26.54 -3.02 -10.16
C ALA A 294 25.19 -2.50 -10.69
N ALA A 295 24.97 -2.53 -12.02
CA ALA A 295 23.73 -2.05 -12.62
C ALA A 295 22.50 -2.89 -12.22
N PHE A 296 22.67 -4.20 -12.01
CA PHE A 296 21.59 -5.08 -11.57
C PHE A 296 21.16 -4.87 -10.11
N GLU A 297 21.90 -4.08 -9.30
CA GLU A 297 21.40 -3.63 -7.99
C GLU A 297 20.06 -2.86 -8.14
N VAL A 298 19.85 -2.21 -9.28
CA VAL A 298 18.64 -1.48 -9.63
C VAL A 298 17.40 -2.39 -9.72
N THR A 299 17.55 -3.59 -10.28
CA THR A 299 16.44 -4.53 -10.51
C THR A 299 15.99 -5.25 -9.26
N SER A 300 16.87 -5.41 -8.28
CA SER A 300 16.59 -6.11 -7.01
C SER A 300 15.42 -5.51 -6.23
N ALA A 301 15.21 -4.19 -6.33
CA ALA A 301 14.11 -3.48 -5.68
C ALA A 301 12.76 -3.64 -6.40
N LEU A 302 12.73 -4.05 -7.67
CA LEU A 302 11.51 -4.06 -8.49
C LEU A 302 10.51 -5.15 -8.08
N GLY A 303 10.98 -6.32 -7.63
CA GLY A 303 10.14 -7.39 -7.11
C GLY A 303 9.31 -6.94 -5.90
N PRO A 304 9.95 -6.52 -4.79
CA PRO A 304 9.26 -5.96 -3.63
C PRO A 304 8.37 -4.76 -3.96
N ALA A 305 8.83 -3.86 -4.84
CA ALA A 305 8.05 -2.70 -5.29
C ALA A 305 6.74 -3.11 -5.99
N THR A 306 6.78 -4.20 -6.74
CA THR A 306 5.59 -4.73 -7.43
C THR A 306 4.63 -5.41 -6.47
N VAL A 307 5.11 -6.15 -5.47
CA VAL A 307 4.25 -6.69 -4.39
C VAL A 307 3.53 -5.56 -3.69
N GLN A 308 4.27 -4.51 -3.30
CA GLN A 308 3.67 -3.34 -2.66
C GLN A 308 2.62 -2.67 -3.56
N LEU A 309 2.87 -2.55 -4.87
CA LEU A 309 1.89 -2.01 -5.81
C LEU A 309 0.57 -2.78 -5.78
N VAL A 310 0.62 -4.12 -5.78
CA VAL A 310 -0.56 -4.99 -5.73
C VAL A 310 -1.29 -4.83 -4.40
N THR A 311 -0.56 -4.84 -3.28
CA THR A 311 -1.13 -4.66 -1.94
C THR A 311 -1.80 -3.29 -1.79
N SER A 312 -1.11 -2.23 -2.23
CA SER A 312 -1.65 -0.86 -2.18
C SER A 312 -2.87 -0.68 -3.10
N ALA A 313 -2.92 -1.37 -4.25
CA ALA A 313 -4.08 -1.33 -5.12
C ALA A 313 -5.32 -1.99 -4.49
N GLY A 314 -5.13 -3.09 -3.76
CA GLY A 314 -6.18 -3.73 -2.97
C GLY A 314 -6.69 -2.84 -1.83
N ALA A 315 -5.79 -2.21 -1.09
CA ALA A 315 -6.11 -1.24 -0.03
C ALA A 315 -6.87 -0.02 -0.59
N ALA A 316 -6.40 0.55 -1.70
CA ALA A 316 -7.06 1.65 -2.39
C ALA A 316 -8.49 1.29 -2.84
N ALA A 317 -8.70 0.07 -3.33
CA ALA A 317 -10.04 -0.40 -3.71
C ALA A 317 -10.99 -0.43 -2.51
N ARG A 318 -10.53 -0.90 -1.35
CA ARG A 318 -11.34 -0.92 -0.11
C ARG A 318 -11.64 0.47 0.43
N ILE A 319 -10.68 1.41 0.35
CA ILE A 319 -10.89 2.81 0.73
C ILE A 319 -11.93 3.47 -0.18
N VAL A 320 -11.78 3.29 -1.51
CA VAL A 320 -12.71 3.87 -2.48
C VAL A 320 -14.11 3.27 -2.33
N GLU A 321 -14.22 1.96 -2.08
CA GLU A 321 -15.51 1.32 -1.79
C GLU A 321 -16.20 1.92 -0.55
N LEU A 322 -15.43 2.21 0.50
CA LEU A 322 -15.94 2.85 1.71
C LEU A 322 -16.47 4.27 1.43
N THR A 323 -15.68 5.07 0.70
CA THR A 323 -16.10 6.43 0.34
C THR A 323 -17.27 6.44 -0.64
N ASP A 324 -17.31 5.52 -1.61
CA ASP A 324 -18.40 5.41 -2.57
C ASP A 324 -19.72 4.97 -1.88
N ARG A 325 -19.67 4.13 -0.85
CA ARG A 325 -20.85 3.77 -0.03
C ARG A 325 -21.38 4.98 0.74
N ALA A 326 -20.48 5.77 1.35
CA ALA A 326 -20.87 7.02 2.01
C ALA A 326 -21.53 7.99 1.02
N ASP A 327 -20.93 8.16 -0.18
CA ASP A 327 -21.46 9.01 -1.23
C ASP A 327 -22.81 8.53 -1.79
N GLN A 328 -23.03 7.22 -1.87
CA GLN A 328 -24.30 6.64 -2.34
C GLN A 328 -25.41 6.83 -1.31
N ALA A 329 -25.12 6.66 -0.04
CA ALA A 329 -26.06 6.90 1.04
C ALA A 329 -26.52 8.37 1.06
N ASP A 330 -25.58 9.30 0.89
CA ASP A 330 -25.90 10.73 0.79
C ASP A 330 -26.73 11.09 -0.46
N ARG A 331 -26.51 10.38 -1.60
CA ARG A 331 -27.26 10.59 -2.86
C ARG A 331 -28.61 9.92 -2.90
N ALA A 332 -28.80 8.80 -2.23
CA ALA A 332 -30.10 8.11 -2.16
C ALA A 332 -31.15 8.98 -1.48
N GLU A 333 -30.74 9.99 -0.75
CA GLU A 333 -31.55 11.06 -0.23
C GLU A 333 -31.63 12.24 -1.21
N ALA A 334 -31.96 11.96 -2.49
CA ALA A 334 -32.21 12.99 -3.50
C ALA A 334 -33.41 13.86 -3.12
N PRO A 335 -33.45 15.13 -3.51
CA PRO A 335 -33.54 16.29 -2.66
C PRO A 335 -34.87 16.30 -1.92
N ARG A 336 -34.88 16.02 -0.65
CA ARG A 336 -35.79 16.80 0.21
C ARG A 336 -35.45 18.25 -0.12
N ALA A 337 -36.43 18.96 -0.69
CA ALA A 337 -36.34 20.39 -0.94
C ALA A 337 -35.53 21.01 0.17
N ALA A 338 -34.45 21.72 -0.21
CA ALA A 338 -33.48 22.25 0.73
C ALA A 338 -34.20 22.61 2.02
N ALA A 339 -33.96 21.82 3.07
CA ALA A 339 -34.50 22.18 4.35
C ALA A 339 -34.04 23.62 4.53
N PRO A 340 -34.95 24.59 4.75
CA PRO A 340 -34.54 25.94 4.97
C PRO A 340 -33.40 25.91 5.97
N ASP A 341 -32.36 26.74 5.72
CA ASP A 341 -31.22 26.86 6.67
C ASP A 341 -31.79 26.67 8.07
N PRO A 342 -31.20 25.76 8.89
CA PRO A 342 -31.78 25.46 10.17
C PRO A 342 -31.99 26.79 10.85
N GLU A 343 -33.26 27.23 10.95
CA GLU A 343 -33.59 28.41 11.75
C GLU A 343 -32.82 28.24 13.04
N PRO A 344 -32.12 29.27 13.51
CA PRO A 344 -31.43 29.20 14.79
C PRO A 344 -32.41 28.57 15.76
N LEU A 345 -32.07 27.36 16.28
CA LEU A 345 -32.91 26.62 17.21
C LEU A 345 -33.52 27.66 18.15
N PRO A 346 -34.85 27.80 18.21
CA PRO A 346 -35.46 28.80 19.08
C PRO A 346 -34.83 28.63 20.46
N ALA A 347 -34.41 29.73 21.08
CA ALA A 347 -33.78 29.70 22.39
C ALA A 347 -34.65 28.78 23.25
N LEU A 348 -34.07 27.66 23.70
CA LEU A 348 -34.77 26.66 24.47
C LEU A 348 -35.64 27.38 25.49
N SER A 349 -36.96 27.31 25.31
CA SER A 349 -37.88 27.78 26.34
C SER A 349 -37.45 27.10 27.64
N ASP A 350 -37.53 27.78 28.79
CA ASP A 350 -36.99 27.34 30.10
C ASP A 350 -37.31 25.89 30.52
N GLY A 351 -37.98 25.10 29.68
CA GLY A 351 -38.35 23.71 29.89
C GLY A 351 -37.59 22.66 29.05
N GLY A 352 -36.84 23.04 27.99
CA GLY A 352 -36.21 22.05 27.06
C GLY A 352 -37.23 21.37 26.09
N PRO A 353 -36.76 20.63 25.08
CA PRO A 353 -37.62 19.98 24.08
C PRO A 353 -38.36 18.78 24.66
N ARG A 354 -39.65 18.63 24.31
CA ARG A 354 -40.46 17.44 24.58
C ARG A 354 -40.41 16.49 23.39
N LEU A 355 -40.20 15.21 23.64
CA LEU A 355 -40.15 14.19 22.57
C LEU A 355 -41.43 13.38 22.55
N ARG A 356 -42.15 13.41 21.43
CA ARG A 356 -43.36 12.62 21.21
C ARG A 356 -43.18 11.61 20.12
N ALA A 357 -43.56 10.37 20.41
CA ALA A 357 -43.70 9.31 19.44
C ALA A 357 -45.12 8.79 19.42
N ARG A 358 -45.73 8.62 18.23
CA ARG A 358 -47.06 8.05 18.05
C ARG A 358 -47.02 6.94 17.05
N GLY A 359 -47.46 5.74 17.48
CA GLY A 359 -47.50 4.55 16.64
C GLY A 359 -46.14 4.21 16.03
N LEU A 360 -45.04 4.55 16.69
CA LEU A 360 -43.69 4.47 16.15
C LEU A 360 -43.33 3.03 15.80
N ALA A 361 -42.89 2.78 14.57
CA ALA A 361 -42.30 1.53 14.11
C ALA A 361 -40.81 1.72 13.85
N VAL A 362 -39.98 0.83 14.41
CA VAL A 362 -38.53 0.94 14.36
C VAL A 362 -37.89 -0.28 13.67
N GLY A 363 -36.83 -0.04 12.93
CA GLY A 363 -36.07 -1.07 12.20
C GLY A 363 -34.89 -0.43 11.48
N TRP A 364 -33.93 -1.24 11.09
CA TRP A 364 -32.82 -0.80 10.22
C TRP A 364 -33.35 -0.53 8.80
N PRO A 365 -32.75 0.38 8.03
CA PRO A 365 -33.22 0.78 6.69
C PRO A 365 -33.56 -0.41 5.78
N ASP A 366 -32.66 -1.39 5.69
CA ASP A 366 -32.80 -2.59 4.84
C ASP A 366 -33.30 -3.83 5.61
N GLY A 367 -33.65 -3.66 6.91
CA GLY A 367 -34.09 -4.75 7.79
C GLY A 367 -35.59 -4.78 8.00
N PRO A 368 -36.11 -5.84 8.65
CA PRO A 368 -37.50 -5.91 9.06
C PRO A 368 -37.83 -4.89 10.16
N VAL A 369 -39.12 -4.60 10.33
CA VAL A 369 -39.62 -3.89 11.51
C VAL A 369 -39.33 -4.75 12.73
N VAL A 370 -38.64 -4.18 13.74
CA VAL A 370 -38.23 -4.87 14.95
C VAL A 370 -39.24 -4.66 16.09
N ALA A 371 -39.84 -3.49 16.15
CA ALA A 371 -40.90 -3.17 17.06
C ALA A 371 -41.83 -2.10 16.43
N GLU A 372 -43.12 -2.15 16.74
CA GLU A 372 -44.14 -1.24 16.19
C GLU A 372 -45.16 -0.87 17.25
N GLY A 373 -45.92 0.19 16.97
CA GLY A 373 -47.01 0.64 17.84
C GLY A 373 -46.51 1.29 19.13
N ILE A 374 -45.31 1.90 19.11
CA ILE A 374 -44.73 2.50 20.32
C ILE A 374 -45.23 3.94 20.44
N ASP A 375 -45.94 4.21 21.55
CA ASP A 375 -46.36 5.54 21.95
C ASP A 375 -45.55 6.03 23.16
N LEU A 376 -44.92 7.18 23.02
CA LEU A 376 -44.09 7.80 24.05
C LEU A 376 -44.36 9.31 24.10
N ASP A 377 -44.34 9.86 25.30
CA ASP A 377 -44.38 11.28 25.56
C ASP A 377 -43.39 11.61 26.68
N LEU A 378 -42.25 12.17 26.34
CA LEU A 378 -41.15 12.47 27.24
C LEU A 378 -41.02 13.98 27.39
N ALA A 379 -41.31 14.46 28.62
CA ALA A 379 -41.07 15.85 28.98
C ALA A 379 -39.61 16.10 29.33
N PRO A 380 -39.14 17.37 29.30
CA PRO A 380 -37.80 17.72 29.74
C PRO A 380 -37.51 17.24 31.16
N GLY A 381 -36.38 16.51 31.30
CA GLY A 381 -35.96 15.94 32.57
C GLY A 381 -36.49 14.51 32.86
N ASP A 382 -37.40 13.98 32.05
CA ASP A 382 -37.87 12.61 32.18
C ASP A 382 -36.76 11.59 31.94
N ARG A 383 -36.86 10.49 32.67
CA ARG A 383 -35.91 9.36 32.54
C ARG A 383 -36.68 8.10 32.20
N LEU A 384 -36.42 7.57 31.00
CA LEU A 384 -37.02 6.32 30.54
C LEU A 384 -35.98 5.22 30.46
N ALA A 385 -36.23 4.11 31.14
CA ALA A 385 -35.41 2.89 31.02
C ALA A 385 -36.06 1.90 30.07
N VAL A 386 -35.37 1.52 29.01
CA VAL A 386 -35.80 0.50 28.03
C VAL A 386 -35.17 -0.81 28.41
N THR A 387 -35.98 -1.78 28.88
CA THR A 387 -35.53 -3.09 29.33
C THR A 387 -36.08 -4.21 28.44
N GLY A 388 -35.42 -5.36 28.44
CA GLY A 388 -35.83 -6.53 27.65
C GLY A 388 -34.66 -7.43 27.26
N PRO A 389 -34.92 -8.61 26.68
CA PRO A 389 -33.90 -9.56 26.26
C PRO A 389 -32.92 -8.96 25.24
N SER A 390 -31.71 -9.55 25.11
CA SER A 390 -30.79 -9.15 24.06
C SER A 390 -31.40 -9.43 22.69
N GLY A 391 -31.19 -8.50 21.71
CA GLY A 391 -31.71 -8.65 20.35
C GLY A 391 -33.16 -8.18 20.12
N VAL A 392 -33.91 -7.76 21.12
CA VAL A 392 -35.32 -7.33 21.01
C VAL A 392 -35.49 -5.94 20.35
N GLY A 393 -34.39 -5.24 20.00
CA GLY A 393 -34.48 -3.96 19.30
C GLY A 393 -34.30 -2.71 20.16
N LYS A 394 -33.88 -2.84 21.43
CA LYS A 394 -33.67 -1.69 22.33
C LYS A 394 -32.75 -0.61 21.74
N THR A 395 -31.62 -1.02 21.20
CA THR A 395 -30.65 -0.12 20.56
C THR A 395 -31.23 0.54 19.31
N THR A 396 -32.03 -0.19 18.54
CA THR A 396 -32.72 0.34 17.36
C THR A 396 -33.72 1.42 17.76
N LEU A 397 -34.53 1.16 18.79
CA LEU A 397 -35.47 2.14 19.35
C LEU A 397 -34.72 3.40 19.83
N LEU A 398 -33.68 3.24 20.63
CA LEU A 398 -32.90 4.38 21.14
C LEU A 398 -32.26 5.17 20.00
N ALA A 399 -31.76 4.52 18.98
CA ALA A 399 -31.18 5.17 17.81
C ALA A 399 -32.25 5.94 17.01
N THR A 400 -33.45 5.40 16.88
CA THR A 400 -34.59 6.09 16.23
C THR A 400 -35.04 7.30 17.04
N LEU A 401 -35.20 7.16 18.37
CA LEU A 401 -35.57 8.28 19.26
C LEU A 401 -34.52 9.40 19.28
N ALA A 402 -33.25 9.04 19.09
CA ALA A 402 -32.14 9.99 18.96
C ALA A 402 -32.00 10.63 17.56
N GLY A 403 -32.90 10.30 16.61
CA GLY A 403 -32.81 10.80 15.24
C GLY A 403 -31.68 10.22 14.38
N LEU A 404 -31.01 9.17 14.88
CA LEU A 404 -29.93 8.48 14.15
C LEU A 404 -30.43 7.48 13.12
N LEU A 405 -31.66 6.98 13.30
CA LEU A 405 -32.37 6.11 12.37
C LEU A 405 -33.74 6.72 12.06
N GLU A 406 -34.16 6.65 10.80
CA GLU A 406 -35.51 7.02 10.42
C GLU A 406 -36.54 6.00 10.91
N PRO A 407 -37.72 6.47 11.41
CA PRO A 407 -38.81 5.58 11.73
C PRO A 407 -39.27 4.81 10.49
N LYS A 408 -39.58 3.52 10.65
CA LYS A 408 -40.21 2.69 9.60
C LYS A 408 -41.70 3.00 9.44
N GLY A 409 -42.32 3.64 10.42
CA GLY A 409 -43.69 4.11 10.44
C GLY A 409 -44.03 4.87 11.72
N GLY A 410 -45.18 5.53 11.74
CA GLY A 410 -45.55 6.40 12.86
C GLY A 410 -44.91 7.79 12.76
N GLU A 411 -45.09 8.58 13.80
CA GLU A 411 -44.57 9.94 13.89
C GLU A 411 -43.65 10.08 15.10
N LEU A 412 -42.52 10.78 14.89
CA LEU A 412 -41.59 11.17 15.95
C LEU A 412 -41.37 12.66 15.81
N THR A 413 -41.87 13.44 16.76
CA THR A 413 -41.76 14.90 16.77
C THR A 413 -41.07 15.41 18.03
N PRO A 414 -40.00 16.18 17.88
CA PRO A 414 -39.50 17.03 18.96
C PRO A 414 -40.38 18.28 19.02
N ASP A 415 -41.17 18.43 20.07
CA ASP A 415 -41.93 19.66 20.34
C ASP A 415 -41.10 20.57 21.22
N GLY A 416 -40.63 21.69 20.70
CA GLY A 416 -39.93 22.73 21.45
C GLY A 416 -40.05 24.07 20.81
#